data_3c7ebd6f5eb91b999991a524c6075fd2
#
_entry.id   3c7ebd6f5eb91b999991a524c6075fd2
#
_cell.length_a   1.000
_cell.length_b   1.000
_cell.length_c   1.000
_cell.angle_alpha   90.00
_cell.angle_beta   90.00
_cell.angle_gamma   90.00
#
_symmetry.space_group_name_H-M   'P 1'
#
loop_
_entity.id
_entity.type
_entity.pdbx_description
1 polymer ?
#
loop_
_entity_poly.entity_id
_entity_poly.type
_entity_poly.pdbx_seq_one_letter_code
_entity_poly.pdbx_strand_id
1 'polypeptide(L)'
;SSYFEKCYIGKYCSIGSRVYIVRGIHPLNFVSTHPAFYSIRKQSGFTYVAQQKIEEIKEPVFEGRFTTKIGNDVWIGSDVRLMEGIEVGDGAVVATGAVVVKDVPPYAIVGGVPGRIIRYRFDSETIKKMLHVQWWNRDRNWIKDNADLFLSVDSLLDALIAD
;
A
#
# COMPACT_ATOMS: atom_id res chain seq x y z
N SER A 1 6.00 -14.10 -10.13
CA SER A 1 4.68 -13.91 -9.49
C SER A 1 4.80 -12.93 -8.35
N SER A 2 3.70 -12.24 -8.01
CA SER A 2 3.56 -11.38 -6.84
C SER A 2 2.61 -12.02 -5.83
N TYR A 3 2.71 -11.66 -4.54
CA TYR A 3 1.92 -12.27 -3.48
C TYR A 3 1.28 -11.21 -2.57
N PHE A 4 -0.06 -11.17 -2.58
CA PHE A 4 -0.88 -10.23 -1.85
C PHE A 4 -1.85 -10.99 -0.94
N GLU A 5 -1.47 -11.19 0.32
CA GLU A 5 -2.36 -11.79 1.30
C GLU A 5 -3.00 -10.68 2.15
N LYS A 6 -4.32 -10.77 2.35
CA LYS A 6 -5.11 -9.80 3.12
C LYS A 6 -4.82 -8.34 2.73
N CYS A 7 -4.70 -8.08 1.44
CA CYS A 7 -4.45 -6.76 0.87
C CYS A 7 -5.65 -6.29 0.06
N TYR A 8 -6.14 -5.09 0.33
CA TYR A 8 -7.07 -4.38 -0.54
C TYR A 8 -6.29 -3.64 -1.60
N ILE A 9 -6.74 -3.69 -2.84
CA ILE A 9 -6.15 -2.96 -3.97
C ILE A 9 -7.26 -2.19 -4.67
N GLY A 10 -7.10 -0.88 -4.77
CA GLY A 10 -8.02 0.03 -5.43
C GLY A 10 -8.01 -0.09 -6.96
N LYS A 11 -8.67 0.86 -7.60
CA LYS A 11 -8.84 0.90 -9.05
C LYS A 11 -7.62 1.49 -9.75
N TYR A 12 -7.41 1.12 -11.01
CA TYR A 12 -6.39 1.69 -11.91
C TYR A 12 -4.94 1.57 -11.42
N CYS A 13 -4.64 0.59 -10.57
CA CYS A 13 -3.29 0.34 -10.11
C CYS A 13 -2.44 -0.37 -11.18
N SER A 14 -1.18 0.06 -11.29
CA SER A 14 -0.14 -0.61 -12.07
C SER A 14 0.85 -1.27 -11.14
N ILE A 15 0.94 -2.61 -11.17
CA ILE A 15 1.75 -3.36 -10.21
C ILE A 15 2.73 -4.25 -10.97
N GLY A 16 4.02 -4.06 -10.70
CA GLY A 16 5.10 -4.83 -11.26
C GLY A 16 5.17 -6.27 -10.75
N SER A 17 6.15 -7.00 -11.21
CA SER A 17 6.39 -8.38 -10.80
C SER A 17 7.13 -8.45 -9.46
N ARG A 18 6.99 -9.61 -8.75
CA ARG A 18 7.69 -9.89 -7.49
C ARG A 18 7.43 -8.85 -6.39
N VAL A 19 6.17 -8.40 -6.30
CA VAL A 19 5.69 -7.57 -5.19
C VAL A 19 5.14 -8.47 -4.09
N TYR A 20 5.51 -8.22 -2.83
CA TYR A 20 5.11 -9.05 -1.69
C TYR A 20 4.63 -8.20 -0.52
N ILE A 21 3.55 -8.63 0.13
CA ILE A 21 3.19 -8.20 1.47
C ILE A 21 3.97 -9.07 2.45
N VAL A 22 4.86 -8.44 3.25
CA VAL A 22 5.66 -9.12 4.27
C VAL A 22 4.87 -9.12 5.57
N ARG A 23 4.48 -10.31 6.03
CA ARG A 23 3.63 -10.49 7.20
C ARG A 23 4.41 -11.11 8.36
N GLY A 24 3.90 -10.85 9.56
CA GLY A 24 4.45 -11.38 10.79
C GLY A 24 5.57 -10.51 11.37
N ILE A 25 5.65 -10.51 12.69
CA ILE A 25 6.68 -9.82 13.46
C ILE A 25 7.29 -10.76 14.49
N HIS A 26 8.51 -10.47 14.88
CA HIS A 26 9.19 -11.11 16.00
C HIS A 26 9.45 -10.08 17.11
N PRO A 27 9.33 -10.46 18.40
CA PRO A 27 9.57 -9.55 19.52
C PRO A 27 11.07 -9.25 19.62
N LEU A 28 11.44 -7.97 19.54
CA LEU A 28 12.84 -7.55 19.64
C LEU A 28 13.31 -7.35 21.08
N ASN A 29 12.39 -7.27 22.04
CA ASN A 29 12.66 -7.06 23.46
C ASN A 29 12.63 -8.36 24.30
N PHE A 30 12.40 -9.51 23.66
CA PHE A 30 12.52 -10.82 24.32
C PHE A 30 13.96 -11.32 24.23
N VAL A 31 14.33 -12.24 25.13
CA VAL A 31 15.65 -12.88 25.08
C VAL A 31 15.88 -13.62 23.76
N SER A 32 14.82 -14.18 23.18
CA SER A 32 14.87 -14.85 21.91
C SER A 32 13.76 -14.36 20.99
N THR A 33 14.08 -14.14 19.72
CA THR A 33 13.11 -13.88 18.66
C THR A 33 12.46 -15.15 18.09
N HIS A 34 12.84 -16.33 18.58
CA HIS A 34 12.34 -17.61 18.06
C HIS A 34 10.89 -17.86 18.49
N PRO A 35 9.98 -18.22 17.55
CA PRO A 35 8.55 -18.32 17.82
C PRO A 35 8.16 -19.38 18.87
N ALA A 36 8.99 -20.37 19.13
CA ALA A 36 8.71 -21.37 20.17
C ALA A 36 8.55 -20.77 21.58
N PHE A 37 9.05 -19.56 21.83
CA PHE A 37 8.98 -18.90 23.14
C PHE A 37 7.80 -17.93 23.30
N TYR A 38 7.01 -17.70 22.22
CA TYR A 38 5.89 -16.75 22.28
C TYR A 38 4.66 -17.14 21.48
N SER A 39 4.77 -18.11 20.56
CA SER A 39 3.70 -18.49 19.65
C SER A 39 3.23 -19.93 19.87
N ILE A 40 1.92 -20.11 19.91
CA ILE A 40 1.30 -21.46 19.92
C ILE A 40 1.11 -22.02 18.51
N ARG A 41 1.45 -21.29 17.46
CA ARG A 41 1.25 -21.66 16.05
C ARG A 41 2.22 -22.75 15.57
N LYS A 42 3.26 -23.03 16.33
CA LYS A 42 4.26 -24.09 16.03
C LYS A 42 4.92 -23.92 14.65
N GLN A 43 5.23 -22.69 14.21
CA GLN A 43 5.86 -22.43 12.92
C GLN A 43 7.16 -23.22 12.70
N SER A 44 7.88 -23.54 13.80
CA SER A 44 9.11 -24.36 13.79
C SER A 44 8.87 -25.83 14.12
N GLY A 45 7.61 -26.30 14.07
CA GLY A 45 7.23 -27.68 14.40
C GLY A 45 6.97 -27.91 15.89
N PHE A 46 7.37 -26.99 16.79
CA PHE A 46 7.20 -27.12 18.23
C PHE A 46 6.98 -25.77 18.91
N THR A 47 6.58 -25.78 20.19
CA THR A 47 6.50 -24.59 21.05
C THR A 47 6.74 -24.98 22.51
N TYR A 48 7.26 -24.02 23.30
CA TYR A 48 7.46 -24.15 24.75
C TYR A 48 6.39 -23.38 25.55
N VAL A 49 5.48 -22.67 24.88
CA VAL A 49 4.45 -21.89 25.55
C VAL A 49 3.06 -22.50 25.37
N ALA A 50 2.24 -22.43 26.41
CA ALA A 50 0.87 -22.89 26.40
C ALA A 50 -0.12 -21.81 25.90
N GLN A 51 0.32 -20.57 25.82
CA GLN A 51 -0.51 -19.43 25.41
C GLN A 51 0.29 -18.49 24.53
N GLN A 52 -0.40 -17.84 23.56
CA GLN A 52 0.16 -16.79 22.75
C GLN A 52 0.65 -15.60 23.60
N LYS A 53 1.86 -15.10 23.37
CA LYS A 53 2.48 -14.04 24.16
C LYS A 53 2.51 -12.69 23.46
N ILE A 54 2.43 -12.67 22.13
CA ILE A 54 2.40 -11.45 21.32
C ILE A 54 1.41 -11.61 20.17
N GLU A 55 0.95 -10.50 19.64
CA GLU A 55 0.22 -10.45 18.39
C GLU A 55 1.22 -10.48 17.23
N GLU A 56 1.35 -11.65 16.57
CA GLU A 56 2.34 -11.89 15.51
C GLU A 56 1.92 -11.34 14.14
N ILE A 57 0.62 -11.17 13.94
CA ILE A 57 0.01 -10.77 12.68
C ILE A 57 -0.95 -9.63 12.97
N LYS A 58 -0.92 -8.60 12.16
CA LYS A 58 -1.83 -7.47 12.30
C LYS A 58 -3.29 -7.90 12.16
N GLU A 59 -4.14 -7.40 13.04
CA GLU A 59 -5.58 -7.51 12.86
C GLU A 59 -6.04 -6.69 11.64
N PRO A 60 -7.10 -7.16 10.95
CA PRO A 60 -7.66 -6.41 9.83
C PRO A 60 -8.16 -5.03 10.28
N VAL A 61 -7.65 -3.97 9.65
CA VAL A 61 -8.03 -2.57 9.95
C VAL A 61 -8.83 -1.93 8.83
N PHE A 62 -8.86 -2.54 7.65
CA PHE A 62 -9.63 -2.06 6.51
C PHE A 62 -10.75 -3.04 6.15
N GLU A 63 -11.99 -2.55 6.15
CA GLU A 63 -13.24 -3.34 5.92
C GLU A 63 -13.35 -4.62 6.78
N GLY A 64 -12.67 -4.68 7.95
CA GLY A 64 -12.65 -5.87 8.80
C GLY A 64 -12.02 -7.12 8.17
N ARG A 65 -11.36 -7.01 7.01
CA ARG A 65 -10.84 -8.13 6.22
C ARG A 65 -9.38 -7.98 5.81
N PHE A 66 -8.92 -6.76 5.61
CA PHE A 66 -7.61 -6.47 5.04
C PHE A 66 -6.70 -5.81 6.06
N THR A 67 -5.45 -6.26 6.10
CA THR A 67 -4.41 -5.69 6.96
C THR A 67 -3.58 -4.63 6.24
N THR A 68 -3.52 -4.67 4.92
CA THR A 68 -2.78 -3.73 4.07
C THR A 68 -3.73 -3.15 3.03
N LYS A 69 -3.59 -1.85 2.74
CA LYS A 69 -4.39 -1.16 1.73
C LYS A 69 -3.48 -0.51 0.70
N ILE A 70 -3.80 -0.73 -0.56
CA ILE A 70 -3.26 -0.01 -1.71
C ILE A 70 -4.43 0.79 -2.29
N GLY A 71 -4.30 2.11 -2.35
CA GLY A 71 -5.31 3.04 -2.87
C GLY A 71 -5.54 2.90 -4.36
N ASN A 72 -6.11 3.93 -4.95
CA ASN A 72 -6.40 3.99 -6.38
C ASN A 72 -5.26 4.68 -7.15
N ASP A 73 -5.10 4.40 -8.44
CA ASP A 73 -4.08 5.01 -9.30
C ASP A 73 -2.65 4.85 -8.76
N VAL A 74 -2.38 3.76 -8.03
CA VAL A 74 -1.06 3.50 -7.44
C VAL A 74 -0.18 2.77 -8.45
N TRP A 75 1.06 3.23 -8.58
CA TRP A 75 2.08 2.51 -9.32
C TRP A 75 3.09 1.88 -8.36
N ILE A 76 3.22 0.55 -8.41
CA ILE A 76 4.23 -0.21 -7.65
C ILE A 76 5.20 -0.86 -8.64
N GLY A 77 6.46 -0.51 -8.54
CA GLY A 77 7.54 -1.11 -9.31
C GLY A 77 7.77 -2.59 -8.95
N SER A 78 8.59 -3.26 -9.74
CA SER A 78 8.96 -4.65 -9.47
C SER A 78 9.83 -4.78 -8.21
N ASP A 79 9.86 -5.99 -7.63
CA ASP A 79 10.70 -6.34 -6.46
C ASP A 79 10.41 -5.56 -5.18
N VAL A 80 9.22 -4.98 -5.07
CA VAL A 80 8.81 -4.20 -3.90
C VAL A 80 8.40 -5.12 -2.74
N ARG A 81 8.76 -4.73 -1.52
CA ARG A 81 8.28 -5.31 -0.27
C ARG A 81 7.47 -4.27 0.49
N LEU A 82 6.22 -4.58 0.79
CA LEU A 82 5.36 -3.77 1.64
C LEU A 82 5.20 -4.49 2.97
N MET A 83 5.49 -3.82 4.08
CA MET A 83 5.24 -4.43 5.39
C MET A 83 3.73 -4.49 5.65
N GLU A 84 3.29 -5.54 6.35
CA GLU A 84 1.89 -5.68 6.76
C GLU A 84 1.44 -4.51 7.64
N GLY A 85 0.21 -4.08 7.46
CA GLY A 85 -0.41 -3.02 8.27
C GLY A 85 -0.14 -1.61 7.76
N ILE A 86 0.41 -1.44 6.54
CA ILE A 86 0.61 -0.12 5.94
C ILE A 86 -0.52 0.22 4.96
N GLU A 87 -0.71 1.51 4.75
CA GLU A 87 -1.54 2.06 3.69
C GLU A 87 -0.66 2.76 2.64
N VAL A 88 -0.91 2.46 1.37
CA VAL A 88 -0.35 3.19 0.22
C VAL A 88 -1.47 4.06 -0.33
N GLY A 89 -1.33 5.37 -0.19
CA GLY A 89 -2.36 6.36 -0.56
C GLY A 89 -2.59 6.45 -2.06
N ASP A 90 -3.73 7.01 -2.44
CA ASP A 90 -4.14 7.19 -3.83
C ASP A 90 -3.08 7.95 -4.64
N GLY A 91 -2.85 7.54 -5.87
CA GLY A 91 -1.90 8.17 -6.78
C GLY A 91 -0.43 8.03 -6.40
N ALA A 92 -0.10 7.28 -5.36
CA ALA A 92 1.27 7.10 -4.91
C ALA A 92 2.09 6.25 -5.90
N VAL A 93 3.41 6.40 -5.82
CA VAL A 93 4.37 5.63 -6.60
C VAL A 93 5.37 4.97 -5.63
N VAL A 94 5.53 3.66 -5.76
CA VAL A 94 6.56 2.91 -5.03
C VAL A 94 7.60 2.43 -6.04
N ALA A 95 8.80 2.96 -5.93
CA ALA A 95 9.89 2.66 -6.86
C ALA A 95 10.34 1.19 -6.77
N THR A 96 10.83 0.66 -7.87
CA THR A 96 11.38 -0.70 -7.98
C THR A 96 12.38 -0.99 -6.86
N GLY A 97 12.26 -2.16 -6.25
CA GLY A 97 13.16 -2.63 -5.19
C GLY A 97 12.97 -1.98 -3.82
N ALA A 98 11.97 -1.12 -3.65
CA ALA A 98 11.72 -0.46 -2.37
C ALA A 98 11.23 -1.44 -1.28
N VAL A 99 11.66 -1.21 -0.04
CA VAL A 99 11.12 -1.86 1.16
C VAL A 99 10.35 -0.84 1.98
N VAL A 100 9.04 -0.84 1.85
CA VAL A 100 8.15 0.14 2.47
C VAL A 100 7.76 -0.32 3.87
N VAL A 101 8.14 0.46 4.88
CA VAL A 101 7.98 0.12 6.30
C VAL A 101 7.01 1.05 7.05
N LYS A 102 6.45 2.04 6.37
CA LYS A 102 5.48 3.01 6.90
C LYS A 102 4.47 3.36 5.82
N ASP A 103 3.35 3.95 6.23
CA ASP A 103 2.35 4.45 5.31
C ASP A 103 2.95 5.41 4.27
N VAL A 104 2.43 5.32 3.06
CA VAL A 104 2.81 6.17 1.93
C VAL A 104 1.70 7.18 1.70
N PRO A 105 1.97 8.49 1.87
CA PRO A 105 0.95 9.51 1.63
C PRO A 105 0.45 9.51 0.18
N PRO A 106 -0.77 9.99 -0.07
CA PRO A 106 -1.29 10.15 -1.42
C PRO A 106 -0.33 10.96 -2.30
N TYR A 107 -0.18 10.52 -3.54
CA TYR A 107 0.69 11.14 -4.56
C TYR A 107 2.18 11.25 -4.19
N ALA A 108 2.62 10.61 -3.11
CA ALA A 108 4.04 10.52 -2.78
C ALA A 108 4.76 9.52 -3.68
N ILE A 109 6.01 9.81 -4.01
CA ILE A 109 6.94 8.91 -4.64
C ILE A 109 7.92 8.41 -3.58
N VAL A 110 7.90 7.11 -3.32
CA VAL A 110 8.71 6.45 -2.29
C VAL A 110 9.71 5.50 -2.94
N GLY A 111 10.93 5.46 -2.43
CA GLY A 111 11.94 4.51 -2.90
C GLY A 111 13.00 4.20 -1.84
N GLY A 112 13.81 3.18 -2.11
CA GLY A 112 14.95 2.78 -1.28
C GLY A 112 14.63 1.73 -0.20
N VAL A 113 15.67 1.38 0.58
CA VAL A 113 15.63 0.38 1.66
C VAL A 113 16.32 0.99 2.90
N PRO A 114 15.55 1.35 3.94
CA PRO A 114 14.10 1.40 4.00
C PRO A 114 13.54 2.52 3.12
N GLY A 115 12.30 2.34 2.63
CA GLY A 115 11.63 3.29 1.76
C GLY A 115 11.46 4.67 2.41
N ARG A 116 11.74 5.73 1.66
CA ARG A 116 11.59 7.13 2.05
C ARG A 116 10.90 7.91 0.96
N ILE A 117 10.16 8.94 1.34
CA ILE A 117 9.57 9.87 0.38
C ILE A 117 10.72 10.59 -0.34
N ILE A 118 10.76 10.49 -1.66
CA ILE A 118 11.68 11.18 -2.54
C ILE A 118 11.12 12.56 -2.89
N ARG A 119 9.86 12.60 -3.30
CA ARG A 119 9.07 13.80 -3.62
C ARG A 119 7.60 13.45 -3.79
N TYR A 120 6.78 14.44 -4.03
CA TYR A 120 5.39 14.25 -4.47
C TYR A 120 5.27 14.41 -6.00
N ARG A 121 4.23 13.82 -6.58
CA ARG A 121 3.92 13.95 -8.02
C ARG A 121 3.52 15.39 -8.37
N PHE A 122 2.78 16.02 -7.48
CA PHE A 122 2.19 17.36 -7.64
C PHE A 122 2.39 18.17 -6.37
N ASP A 123 2.11 19.48 -6.44
CA ASP A 123 2.03 20.35 -5.28
C ASP A 123 0.82 20.00 -4.38
N SER A 124 0.81 20.55 -3.17
CA SER A 124 -0.20 20.21 -2.16
C SER A 124 -1.63 20.65 -2.54
N GLU A 125 -1.79 21.72 -3.30
CA GLU A 125 -3.08 22.22 -3.76
C GLU A 125 -3.67 21.28 -4.83
N THR A 126 -2.86 20.92 -5.81
CA THR A 126 -3.22 19.95 -6.86
C THR A 126 -3.58 18.60 -6.26
N ILE A 127 -2.80 18.10 -5.28
CA ILE A 127 -3.11 16.84 -4.58
C ILE A 127 -4.48 16.90 -3.90
N LYS A 128 -4.80 18.01 -3.21
CA LYS A 128 -6.12 18.18 -2.57
C LYS A 128 -7.26 18.13 -3.60
N LYS A 129 -7.10 18.83 -4.73
CA LYS A 129 -8.09 18.81 -5.81
C LYS A 129 -8.26 17.40 -6.39
N MET A 130 -7.18 16.69 -6.68
CA MET A 130 -7.21 15.33 -7.20
C MET A 130 -7.90 14.34 -6.23
N LEU A 131 -7.64 14.46 -4.93
CA LEU A 131 -8.30 13.66 -3.89
C LEU A 131 -9.79 14.02 -3.74
N HIS A 132 -10.18 15.24 -4.06
CA HIS A 132 -11.58 15.67 -4.07
C HIS A 132 -12.34 15.11 -5.28
N VAL A 133 -11.80 15.25 -6.47
CA VAL A 133 -12.48 14.83 -7.71
C VAL A 133 -12.54 13.31 -7.87
N GLN A 134 -11.62 12.56 -7.30
CA GLN A 134 -11.60 11.09 -7.29
C GLN A 134 -11.98 10.50 -8.65
N TRP A 135 -11.29 10.90 -9.71
CA TRP A 135 -11.61 10.55 -11.10
C TRP A 135 -11.84 9.03 -11.32
N TRP A 136 -11.20 8.17 -10.54
CA TRP A 136 -11.35 6.71 -10.59
C TRP A 136 -12.74 6.21 -10.20
N ASN A 137 -13.61 7.09 -9.69
CA ASN A 137 -15.01 6.80 -9.38
C ASN A 137 -15.98 7.26 -10.48
N ARG A 138 -15.50 7.97 -11.51
CA ARG A 138 -16.29 8.35 -12.68
C ARG A 138 -16.72 7.13 -13.48
N ASP A 139 -17.82 7.28 -14.24
CA ASP A 139 -18.30 6.25 -15.15
C ASP A 139 -17.23 5.85 -16.17
N ARG A 140 -17.19 4.56 -16.50
CA ARG A 140 -16.16 4.02 -17.37
C ARG A 140 -16.25 4.58 -18.81
N ASN A 141 -17.45 4.85 -19.30
CA ASN A 141 -17.62 5.44 -20.64
C ASN A 141 -17.17 6.90 -20.62
N TRP A 142 -17.50 7.64 -19.55
CA TRP A 142 -17.00 9.00 -19.37
C TRP A 142 -15.46 9.04 -19.42
N ILE A 143 -14.77 8.16 -18.67
CA ILE A 143 -13.30 8.07 -18.67
C ILE A 143 -12.77 7.77 -20.08
N LYS A 144 -13.40 6.82 -20.78
CA LYS A 144 -13.03 6.45 -22.14
C LYS A 144 -13.18 7.61 -23.13
N ASP A 145 -14.31 8.31 -23.06
CA ASP A 145 -14.63 9.41 -23.98
C ASP A 145 -13.80 10.67 -23.72
N ASN A 146 -13.22 10.77 -22.51
CA ASN A 146 -12.40 11.90 -22.07
C ASN A 146 -10.93 11.49 -21.78
N ALA A 147 -10.43 10.43 -22.40
CA ALA A 147 -9.10 9.90 -22.15
C ALA A 147 -7.98 10.92 -22.36
N ASP A 148 -8.14 11.86 -23.30
CA ASP A 148 -7.16 12.90 -23.59
C ASP A 148 -6.98 13.89 -22.44
N LEU A 149 -7.97 14.09 -21.57
CA LEU A 149 -7.86 14.94 -20.38
C LEU A 149 -6.81 14.40 -19.40
N PHE A 150 -6.56 13.09 -19.41
CA PHE A 150 -5.59 12.45 -18.51
C PHE A 150 -4.13 12.71 -18.89
N LEU A 151 -3.87 13.39 -20.00
CA LEU A 151 -2.53 13.83 -20.40
C LEU A 151 -2.05 15.07 -19.64
N SER A 152 -2.97 15.81 -19.00
CA SER A 152 -2.67 17.01 -18.20
C SER A 152 -3.54 17.07 -16.97
N VAL A 153 -2.92 17.24 -15.79
CA VAL A 153 -3.65 17.38 -14.53
C VAL A 153 -4.56 18.61 -14.53
N ASP A 154 -4.10 19.73 -15.12
CA ASP A 154 -4.87 20.97 -15.20
C ASP A 154 -6.11 20.77 -16.08
N SER A 155 -5.96 20.19 -17.27
CA SER A 155 -7.08 19.89 -18.17
C SER A 155 -8.14 19.01 -17.51
N LEU A 156 -7.72 17.97 -16.75
CA LEU A 156 -8.62 17.09 -16.05
C LEU A 156 -9.36 17.82 -14.91
N LEU A 157 -8.62 18.61 -14.11
CA LEU A 157 -9.21 19.36 -13.00
C LEU A 157 -10.18 20.43 -13.47
N ASP A 158 -9.85 21.15 -14.54
CA ASP A 158 -10.74 22.18 -15.13
C ASP A 158 -12.06 21.53 -15.61
N ALA A 159 -11.99 20.36 -16.24
CA ALA A 159 -13.18 19.65 -16.68
C ALA A 159 -14.02 19.09 -15.52
N LEU A 160 -13.41 18.70 -14.38
CA LEU A 160 -14.10 18.03 -13.27
C LEU A 160 -14.55 18.98 -12.16
N ILE A 161 -13.99 20.18 -12.06
CA ILE A 161 -14.35 21.18 -11.04
C ILE A 161 -15.35 22.20 -11.60
N ALA A 162 -15.47 22.31 -12.94
CA ALA A 162 -16.45 23.18 -13.59
C ALA A 162 -17.87 22.59 -13.62
N ASP A 163 -18.03 21.31 -13.34
CA ASP A 163 -19.31 20.59 -13.18
C ASP A 163 -19.79 20.63 -11.71
#